data_5d4ec9eec9b195874a97314c41d3be7e
#
_entry.id   5d4ec9eec9b195874a97314c41d3be7e
#
_cell.length_a   1.000
_cell.length_b   1.000
_cell.length_c   1.000
_cell.angle_alpha   90.00
_cell.angle_beta   90.00
_cell.angle_gamma   90.00
#
_symmetry.space_group_name_H-M   'P 1'
#
loop_
_entity.id
_entity.type
_entity.pdbx_description
1 polymer ?
#
loop_
_entity_poly.entity_id
_entity_poly.type
_entity_poly.pdbx_seq_one_letter_code
_entity_poly.pdbx_strand_id
1 'polypeptide(L)'
;GLATNADLTRFAPEQLPEVAEALRASDIRYVRQSFAWSEIEPRAGELIWDRYDAIVESLNERGIRVIAVLHRSPDWARPPEQVGYFDAPPTNPETYANFANAVAARYGDRLQFYQLWDEPNRADHWGGRPGEPAEYVSSVLSLGFNAIRAANPTATIILAEPARQTEQTGLGADLAWVRGVYEAG
;
A
#
# COMPACT_ATOMS: atom_id res chain seq x y z
N GLY A 1 -10.22 12.79 15.29
CA GLY A 1 -8.94 13.21 14.66
C GLY A 1 -9.00 13.07 13.14
N LEU A 2 -8.18 13.81 12.45
CA LEU A 2 -8.13 13.84 10.99
C LEU A 2 -7.19 12.78 10.45
N ALA A 3 -7.39 12.37 9.19
CA ALA A 3 -6.47 11.56 8.41
C ALA A 3 -5.87 12.39 7.26
N THR A 4 -4.64 12.11 6.88
CA THR A 4 -3.98 12.76 5.74
C THR A 4 -3.15 11.77 4.94
N ASN A 5 -3.00 12.02 3.64
CA ASN A 5 -1.99 11.39 2.81
C ASN A 5 -0.68 12.17 2.97
N ALA A 6 0.40 11.47 3.25
CA ALA A 6 1.72 12.07 3.33
C ALA A 6 2.77 11.12 2.75
N ASP A 7 3.67 11.67 1.95
CA ASP A 7 4.89 10.97 1.56
C ASP A 7 6.03 11.42 2.48
N LEU A 8 6.21 10.67 3.57
CA LEU A 8 7.23 10.96 4.57
C LEU A 8 8.62 10.44 4.16
N THR A 9 8.72 9.66 3.10
CA THR A 9 10.03 9.16 2.60
C THR A 9 10.93 10.27 2.08
N ARG A 10 10.37 11.44 1.76
CA ARG A 10 11.12 12.63 1.31
C ARG A 10 11.86 13.38 2.43
N PHE A 11 11.57 13.07 3.68
CA PHE A 11 12.26 13.67 4.82
C PHE A 11 13.41 12.79 5.28
N ALA A 12 14.51 13.40 5.73
CA ALA A 12 15.57 12.67 6.40
C ALA A 12 15.08 12.11 7.74
N PRO A 13 15.61 10.99 8.23
CA PRO A 13 15.17 10.38 9.49
C PRO A 13 15.18 11.35 10.67
N GLU A 14 16.15 12.26 10.72
CA GLU A 14 16.30 13.27 11.78
C GLU A 14 15.17 14.32 11.79
N GLN A 15 14.49 14.52 10.65
CA GLN A 15 13.40 15.47 10.50
C GLN A 15 12.03 14.87 10.88
N LEU A 16 11.91 13.54 10.85
CA LEU A 16 10.64 12.86 11.08
C LEU A 16 9.99 13.16 12.43
N PRO A 17 10.74 13.26 13.55
CA PRO A 17 10.15 13.64 14.84
C PRO A 17 9.47 15.01 14.85
N GLU A 18 10.06 16.01 14.18
CA GLU A 18 9.50 17.36 14.06
C GLU A 18 8.26 17.36 13.15
N VAL A 19 8.34 16.65 12.03
CA VAL A 19 7.20 16.50 11.09
C VAL A 19 6.02 15.79 11.78
N ALA A 20 6.28 14.73 12.53
CA ALA A 20 5.24 14.02 13.28
C ALA A 20 4.61 14.89 14.37
N GLU A 21 5.39 15.73 15.05
CA GLU A 21 4.88 16.70 16.02
C GLU A 21 3.97 17.75 15.36
N ALA A 22 4.36 18.28 14.21
CA ALA A 22 3.54 19.25 13.46
C ALA A 22 2.21 18.61 13.01
N LEU A 23 2.23 17.36 12.54
CA LEU A 23 1.03 16.60 12.20
C LEU A 23 0.13 16.40 13.43
N ARG A 24 0.72 16.04 14.56
CA ARG A 24 0.01 15.84 15.82
C ARG A 24 -0.65 17.12 16.32
N ALA A 25 0.06 18.27 16.24
CA ALA A 25 -0.45 19.58 16.61
C ALA A 25 -1.61 20.04 15.70
N SER A 26 -1.64 19.57 14.45
CA SER A 26 -2.73 19.81 13.49
C SER A 26 -3.91 18.84 13.64
N ASP A 27 -4.01 18.10 14.76
CA ASP A 27 -5.04 17.09 15.05
C ASP A 27 -5.06 15.89 14.07
N ILE A 28 -3.96 15.65 13.35
CA ILE A 28 -3.82 14.44 12.52
C ILE A 28 -3.61 13.24 13.46
N ARG A 29 -4.40 12.19 13.23
CA ARG A 29 -4.35 10.93 13.99
C ARG A 29 -4.04 9.73 13.13
N TYR A 30 -4.20 9.87 11.83
CA TYR A 30 -3.91 8.84 10.85
C TYR A 30 -3.11 9.44 9.70
N VAL A 31 -2.03 8.76 9.32
CA VAL A 31 -1.23 9.07 8.13
C VAL A 31 -1.30 7.88 7.18
N ARG A 32 -1.80 8.12 5.97
CA ARG A 32 -1.72 7.17 4.87
C ARG A 32 -0.37 7.36 4.20
N GLN A 33 0.48 6.33 4.29
CA GLN A 33 1.86 6.33 3.81
C GLN A 33 2.08 5.20 2.81
N SER A 34 2.70 5.50 1.68
CA SER A 34 3.17 4.51 0.73
C SER A 34 4.29 3.66 1.35
N PHE A 35 4.12 2.35 1.31
CA PHE A 35 5.13 1.34 1.57
C PHE A 35 5.50 0.72 0.22
N ALA A 36 6.38 1.41 -0.50
CA ALA A 36 6.78 1.01 -1.83
C ALA A 36 7.60 -0.29 -1.77
N TRP A 37 7.04 -1.37 -2.31
CA TRP A 37 7.73 -2.66 -2.31
C TRP A 37 9.09 -2.60 -3.00
N SER A 38 9.19 -1.87 -4.10
CA SER A 38 10.44 -1.66 -4.84
C SER A 38 11.55 -0.96 -4.02
N GLU A 39 11.18 -0.16 -3.00
CA GLU A 39 12.15 0.46 -2.10
C GLU A 39 12.52 -0.44 -0.92
N ILE A 40 11.55 -1.24 -0.44
CA ILE A 40 11.75 -2.15 0.68
C ILE A 40 12.48 -3.41 0.24
N GLU A 41 12.19 -3.93 -0.96
CA GLU A 41 12.81 -5.14 -1.51
C GLU A 41 13.32 -4.90 -2.94
N PRO A 42 14.36 -4.07 -3.11
CA PRO A 42 14.89 -3.73 -4.45
C PRO A 42 15.47 -4.94 -5.19
N ARG A 43 15.91 -5.96 -4.47
CA ARG A 43 16.30 -7.28 -4.98
C ARG A 43 15.58 -8.36 -4.20
N ALA A 44 15.22 -9.44 -4.88
CA ALA A 44 14.49 -10.56 -4.27
C ALA A 44 15.19 -11.07 -2.99
N GLY A 45 14.49 -11.01 -1.86
CA GLY A 45 14.99 -11.43 -0.54
C GLY A 45 15.84 -10.39 0.21
N GLU A 46 16.16 -9.25 -0.41
CA GLU A 46 16.93 -8.18 0.23
C GLU A 46 15.98 -7.10 0.79
N LEU A 47 15.65 -7.20 2.05
CA LEU A 47 14.70 -6.30 2.72
C LEU A 47 15.42 -5.14 3.43
N ILE A 48 15.06 -3.91 3.08
CA ILE A 48 15.61 -2.65 3.60
C ILE A 48 14.52 -1.89 4.34
N TRP A 49 14.67 -1.73 5.66
CA TRP A 49 13.59 -1.21 6.52
C TRP A 49 13.86 0.16 7.12
N ASP A 50 15.10 0.61 7.18
CA ASP A 50 15.55 1.74 8.01
C ASP A 50 14.69 2.99 7.87
N ARG A 51 14.32 3.34 6.62
CA ARG A 51 13.48 4.50 6.34
C ARG A 51 12.06 4.33 6.87
N TYR A 52 11.47 3.17 6.65
CA TYR A 52 10.09 2.87 7.08
C TYR A 52 10.00 2.64 8.58
N ASP A 53 11.04 2.09 9.19
CA ASP A 53 11.16 1.99 10.65
C ASP A 53 11.12 3.37 11.30
N ALA A 54 11.94 4.30 10.82
CA ALA A 54 11.98 5.67 11.33
C ALA A 54 10.62 6.39 11.18
N ILE A 55 9.90 6.18 10.07
CA ILE A 55 8.57 6.75 9.85
C ILE A 55 7.57 6.18 10.86
N VAL A 56 7.49 4.84 10.98
CA VAL A 56 6.54 4.18 11.88
C VAL A 56 6.81 4.55 13.33
N GLU A 57 8.06 4.58 13.75
CA GLU A 57 8.47 4.94 15.10
C GLU A 57 8.10 6.39 15.41
N SER A 58 8.50 7.35 14.58
CA SER A 58 8.23 8.78 14.80
C SER A 58 6.74 9.10 14.90
N LEU A 59 5.89 8.44 14.09
CA LEU A 59 4.45 8.63 14.13
C LEU A 59 3.83 7.98 15.37
N ASN A 60 4.20 6.73 15.67
CA ASN A 60 3.65 5.99 16.81
C ASN A 60 3.99 6.63 18.15
N GLU A 61 5.21 7.16 18.34
CA GLU A 61 5.61 7.90 19.54
C GLU A 61 4.71 9.11 19.82
N ARG A 62 4.08 9.67 18.78
CA ARG A 62 3.16 10.81 18.89
C ARG A 62 1.68 10.41 18.82
N GLY A 63 1.41 9.10 18.93
CA GLY A 63 0.06 8.56 18.89
C GLY A 63 -0.65 8.71 17.54
N ILE A 64 0.12 8.85 16.45
CA ILE A 64 -0.39 8.88 15.08
C ILE A 64 -0.30 7.46 14.51
N ARG A 65 -1.42 6.95 14.00
CA ARG A 65 -1.49 5.63 13.40
C ARG A 65 -1.15 5.69 11.91
N VAL A 66 -0.45 4.69 11.43
CA VAL A 66 -0.09 4.56 10.02
C VAL A 66 -1.08 3.66 9.31
N ILE A 67 -1.56 4.10 8.14
CA ILE A 67 -2.22 3.26 7.15
C ILE A 67 -1.17 2.99 6.08
N ALA A 68 -0.62 1.77 6.09
CA ALA A 68 0.41 1.37 5.14
C ALA A 68 -0.22 0.96 3.81
N VAL A 69 0.13 1.65 2.74
CA VAL A 69 -0.29 1.29 1.37
C VAL A 69 0.79 0.42 0.76
N LEU A 70 0.51 -0.86 0.60
CA LEU A 70 1.42 -1.84 0.03
C LEU A 70 1.25 -1.90 -1.49
N HIS A 71 2.19 -1.34 -2.24
CA HIS A 71 2.14 -1.27 -3.70
C HIS A 71 3.55 -1.12 -4.31
N ARG A 72 3.65 -0.85 -5.61
CA ARG A 72 4.90 -0.62 -6.35
C ARG A 72 5.83 -1.82 -6.38
N SER A 73 5.43 -2.85 -7.13
CA SER A 73 6.27 -4.02 -7.32
C SER A 73 7.68 -3.64 -7.82
N PRO A 74 8.74 -4.29 -7.33
CA PRO A 74 10.10 -4.10 -7.85
C PRO A 74 10.26 -4.68 -9.26
N ASP A 75 11.27 -4.24 -9.99
CA ASP A 75 11.54 -4.66 -11.37
C ASP A 75 11.64 -6.19 -11.52
N TRP A 76 12.24 -6.86 -10.55
CA TRP A 76 12.40 -8.31 -10.58
C TRP A 76 11.08 -9.09 -10.43
N ALA A 77 10.04 -8.47 -9.88
CA ALA A 77 8.73 -9.09 -9.68
C ALA A 77 7.75 -8.79 -10.81
N ARG A 78 7.98 -7.72 -11.59
CA ARG A 78 7.08 -7.29 -12.67
C ARG A 78 7.29 -8.07 -13.97
N PRO A 79 6.27 -8.15 -14.85
CA PRO A 79 6.49 -8.61 -16.22
C PRO A 79 7.56 -7.75 -16.91
N PRO A 80 8.49 -8.34 -17.66
CA PRO A 80 9.59 -7.60 -18.32
C PRO A 80 9.11 -6.45 -19.21
N GLU A 81 7.96 -6.61 -19.87
CA GLU A 81 7.33 -5.58 -20.72
C GLU A 81 6.70 -4.42 -19.92
N GLN A 82 6.57 -4.57 -18.62
CA GLN A 82 5.95 -3.59 -17.71
C GLN A 82 6.95 -2.90 -16.76
N VAL A 83 8.24 -3.06 -16.99
CA VAL A 83 9.29 -2.45 -16.14
C VAL A 83 9.15 -0.92 -16.04
N GLY A 84 8.65 -0.24 -17.07
CA GLY A 84 8.37 1.20 -17.05
C GLY A 84 7.16 1.63 -16.19
N TYR A 85 6.33 0.69 -15.73
CA TYR A 85 5.15 0.96 -14.91
C TYR A 85 5.43 0.59 -13.45
N PHE A 86 5.77 1.57 -12.62
CA PHE A 86 6.16 1.35 -11.21
C PHE A 86 5.06 0.68 -10.37
N ASP A 87 3.80 0.86 -10.73
CA ASP A 87 2.65 0.28 -10.08
C ASP A 87 2.04 -0.91 -10.87
N ALA A 88 2.85 -1.60 -11.69
CA ALA A 88 2.42 -2.86 -12.30
C ALA A 88 2.34 -3.97 -11.24
N PRO A 89 1.28 -4.82 -11.28
CA PRO A 89 1.20 -5.99 -10.40
C PRO A 89 2.32 -6.99 -10.71
N PRO A 90 2.70 -7.85 -9.75
CA PRO A 90 3.74 -8.84 -9.99
C PRO A 90 3.27 -9.95 -10.93
N THR A 91 4.23 -10.54 -11.66
CA THR A 91 3.99 -11.73 -12.51
C THR A 91 3.53 -12.93 -11.68
N ASN A 92 4.13 -13.10 -10.49
CA ASN A 92 3.72 -14.13 -9.54
C ASN A 92 3.09 -13.47 -8.30
N PRO A 93 1.77 -13.60 -8.11
CA PRO A 93 1.06 -13.00 -6.97
C PRO A 93 1.57 -13.44 -5.58
N GLU A 94 2.14 -14.65 -5.46
CA GLU A 94 2.71 -15.12 -4.20
C GLU A 94 3.88 -14.28 -3.72
N THR A 95 4.62 -13.63 -4.61
CA THR A 95 5.70 -12.71 -4.24
C THR A 95 5.18 -11.47 -3.53
N TYR A 96 4.01 -10.97 -3.94
CA TYR A 96 3.34 -9.87 -3.24
C TYR A 96 2.83 -10.32 -1.85
N ALA A 97 2.27 -11.51 -1.75
CA ALA A 97 1.84 -12.07 -0.47
C ALA A 97 3.03 -12.21 0.50
N ASN A 98 4.18 -12.66 0.04
CA ASN A 98 5.40 -12.75 0.84
C ASN A 98 5.87 -11.37 1.33
N PHE A 99 5.85 -10.36 0.48
CA PHE A 99 6.14 -8.97 0.87
C PHE A 99 5.14 -8.45 1.91
N ALA A 100 3.84 -8.64 1.69
CA ALA A 100 2.80 -8.22 2.62
C ALA A 100 2.94 -8.90 4.01
N ASN A 101 3.27 -10.20 4.01
CA ASN A 101 3.58 -10.94 5.24
C ASN A 101 4.81 -10.37 5.94
N ALA A 102 5.90 -10.08 5.20
CA ALA A 102 7.14 -9.54 5.76
C ALA A 102 6.90 -8.18 6.43
N VAL A 103 6.10 -7.28 5.82
CA VAL A 103 5.71 -6.00 6.43
C VAL A 103 4.91 -6.24 7.71
N ALA A 104 3.90 -7.11 7.68
CA ALA A 104 3.06 -7.39 8.84
C ALA A 104 3.85 -8.05 9.98
N ALA A 105 4.75 -8.97 9.67
CA ALA A 105 5.61 -9.62 10.66
C ALA A 105 6.61 -8.63 11.30
N ARG A 106 7.17 -7.70 10.50
CA ARG A 106 8.13 -6.71 11.01
C ARG A 106 7.50 -5.76 12.01
N TYR A 107 6.32 -5.26 11.71
CA TYR A 107 5.73 -4.18 12.51
C TYR A 107 4.77 -4.69 13.60
N GLY A 108 4.13 -5.83 13.43
CA GLY A 108 3.22 -6.40 14.43
C GLY A 108 2.20 -5.37 14.91
N ASP A 109 2.13 -5.16 16.24
CA ASP A 109 1.18 -4.23 16.86
C ASP A 109 1.46 -2.75 16.57
N ARG A 110 2.64 -2.40 16.06
CA ARG A 110 2.99 -1.03 15.69
C ARG A 110 2.28 -0.55 14.41
N LEU A 111 1.78 -1.50 13.59
CA LEU A 111 1.09 -1.23 12.34
C LEU A 111 -0.16 -2.10 12.25
N GLN A 112 -1.33 -1.46 12.34
CA GLN A 112 -2.62 -2.15 12.40
C GLN A 112 -3.45 -2.03 11.12
N PHE A 113 -3.11 -1.08 10.23
CA PHE A 113 -3.92 -0.76 9.06
C PHE A 113 -3.09 -0.94 7.78
N TYR A 114 -3.58 -1.81 6.89
CA TYR A 114 -2.93 -2.14 5.63
C TYR A 114 -3.89 -1.93 4.47
N GLN A 115 -3.56 -1.03 3.57
CA GLN A 115 -4.25 -0.90 2.30
C GLN A 115 -3.50 -1.72 1.26
N LEU A 116 -4.22 -2.60 0.57
CA LEU A 116 -3.64 -3.49 -0.45
C LEU A 116 -3.80 -2.86 -1.82
N TRP A 117 -2.72 -2.31 -2.33
CA TRP A 117 -2.60 -1.55 -3.57
C TRP A 117 -3.19 -0.14 -3.53
N ASP A 118 -3.01 0.60 -4.64
CA ASP A 118 -3.46 1.97 -4.84
C ASP A 118 -4.02 2.16 -6.25
N GLU A 119 -5.22 2.67 -6.38
CA GLU A 119 -5.91 3.01 -7.62
C GLU A 119 -5.81 1.95 -8.75
N PRO A 120 -6.08 0.65 -8.48
CA PRO A 120 -5.85 -0.42 -9.46
C PRO A 120 -6.71 -0.31 -10.73
N ASN A 121 -7.77 0.51 -10.71
CA ASN A 121 -8.61 0.82 -11.88
C ASN A 121 -7.98 1.86 -12.83
N ARG A 122 -6.75 2.32 -12.57
CA ARG A 122 -5.99 3.21 -13.47
C ARG A 122 -4.94 2.43 -14.24
N ALA A 123 -4.75 2.81 -15.50
CA ALA A 123 -3.77 2.17 -16.37
C ALA A 123 -2.33 2.34 -15.88
N ASP A 124 -1.96 3.51 -15.40
CA ASP A 124 -0.62 3.80 -14.88
C ASP A 124 -0.34 3.14 -13.52
N HIS A 125 -1.39 2.71 -12.80
CA HIS A 125 -1.31 1.98 -11.54
C HIS A 125 -1.52 0.46 -11.69
N TRP A 126 -1.66 -0.05 -12.93
CA TRP A 126 -1.85 -1.49 -13.19
C TRP A 126 -1.13 -1.97 -14.46
N GLY A 127 0.07 -1.44 -14.72
CA GLY A 127 0.92 -1.94 -15.79
C GLY A 127 0.49 -1.56 -17.21
N GLY A 128 -0.10 -0.37 -17.39
CA GLY A 128 -0.45 0.19 -18.70
C GLY A 128 -1.90 -0.04 -19.15
N ARG A 129 -2.70 -0.75 -18.35
CA ARG A 129 -4.15 -0.92 -18.53
C ARG A 129 -4.87 -0.85 -17.18
N PRO A 130 -6.13 -0.49 -17.11
CA PRO A 130 -6.90 -0.61 -15.88
C PRO A 130 -6.95 -2.07 -15.40
N GLY A 131 -6.81 -2.28 -14.09
CA GLY A 131 -6.97 -3.59 -13.48
C GLY A 131 -8.45 -3.99 -13.40
N GLU A 132 -8.74 -5.21 -13.83
CA GLU A 132 -10.07 -5.79 -13.67
C GLU A 132 -10.31 -6.18 -12.20
N PRO A 133 -11.54 -6.01 -11.67
CA PRO A 133 -11.85 -6.34 -10.26
C PRO A 133 -11.45 -7.75 -9.86
N ALA A 134 -11.75 -8.76 -10.68
CA ALA A 134 -11.43 -10.15 -10.40
C ALA A 134 -9.92 -10.42 -10.40
N GLU A 135 -9.16 -9.72 -11.25
CA GLU A 135 -7.71 -9.81 -11.27
C GLU A 135 -7.11 -9.20 -10.00
N TYR A 136 -7.58 -8.02 -9.57
CA TYR A 136 -7.16 -7.42 -8.32
C TYR A 136 -7.45 -8.34 -7.11
N VAL A 137 -8.64 -8.94 -7.05
CA VAL A 137 -9.01 -9.88 -5.98
C VAL A 137 -8.06 -11.08 -5.96
N SER A 138 -7.80 -11.71 -7.09
CA SER A 138 -7.01 -12.95 -7.16
C SER A 138 -5.51 -12.72 -7.00
N SER A 139 -4.96 -11.59 -7.49
CA SER A 139 -3.51 -11.36 -7.51
C SER A 139 -2.99 -10.51 -6.35
N VAL A 140 -3.84 -9.72 -5.70
CA VAL A 140 -3.43 -8.79 -4.64
C VAL A 140 -4.25 -8.98 -3.37
N LEU A 141 -5.60 -8.83 -3.46
CA LEU A 141 -6.44 -8.70 -2.27
C LEU A 141 -6.46 -9.99 -1.44
N SER A 142 -6.85 -11.13 -2.02
CA SER A 142 -7.04 -12.38 -1.28
C SER A 142 -5.73 -12.91 -0.71
N LEU A 143 -4.66 -12.90 -1.50
CA LEU A 143 -3.35 -13.39 -1.07
C LEU A 143 -2.72 -12.45 -0.03
N GLY A 144 -2.76 -11.14 -0.25
CA GLY A 144 -2.27 -10.15 0.70
C GLY A 144 -3.04 -10.18 2.02
N PHE A 145 -4.38 -10.30 1.97
CA PHE A 145 -5.22 -10.46 3.15
C PHE A 145 -4.78 -11.66 4.00
N ASN A 146 -4.68 -12.84 3.39
CA ASN A 146 -4.31 -14.06 4.09
C ASN A 146 -2.88 -13.97 4.67
N ALA A 147 -1.94 -13.42 3.90
CA ALA A 147 -0.55 -13.26 4.31
C ALA A 147 -0.39 -12.31 5.51
N ILE A 148 -1.08 -11.17 5.50
CA ILE A 148 -1.07 -10.22 6.62
C ILE A 148 -1.74 -10.84 7.85
N ARG A 149 -2.90 -11.48 7.70
CA ARG A 149 -3.61 -12.11 8.81
C ARG A 149 -2.84 -13.25 9.46
N ALA A 150 -2.02 -13.96 8.69
CA ALA A 150 -1.14 -14.99 9.23
C ALA A 150 -0.04 -14.39 10.15
N ALA A 151 0.49 -13.21 9.81
CA ALA A 151 1.54 -12.54 10.60
C ALA A 151 0.97 -11.62 11.70
N ASN A 152 -0.16 -10.96 11.44
CA ASN A 152 -0.85 -10.05 12.36
C ASN A 152 -2.37 -10.33 12.34
N PRO A 153 -2.86 -11.24 13.21
CA PRO A 153 -4.27 -11.64 13.20
C PRO A 153 -5.27 -10.53 13.52
N THR A 154 -4.84 -9.44 14.16
CA THR A 154 -5.68 -8.30 14.53
C THR A 154 -5.66 -7.16 13.50
N ALA A 155 -4.84 -7.27 12.44
CA ALA A 155 -4.72 -6.25 11.41
C ALA A 155 -6.06 -5.92 10.74
N THR A 156 -6.28 -4.66 10.45
CA THR A 156 -7.37 -4.18 9.61
C THR A 156 -6.89 -4.06 8.17
N ILE A 157 -7.54 -4.77 7.27
CA ILE A 157 -7.23 -4.75 5.85
C ILE A 157 -8.18 -3.77 5.16
N ILE A 158 -7.62 -2.86 4.38
CA ILE A 158 -8.34 -1.81 3.66
C ILE A 158 -8.26 -2.13 2.17
N LEU A 159 -9.42 -2.08 1.52
CA LEU A 159 -9.51 -2.20 0.07
C LEU A 159 -8.72 -1.05 -0.60
N ALA A 160 -8.10 -1.33 -1.75
CA ALA A 160 -7.52 -0.27 -2.57
C ALA A 160 -8.59 0.79 -2.90
N GLU A 161 -8.25 2.05 -2.71
CA GLU A 161 -9.11 3.15 -3.13
C GLU A 161 -9.10 3.20 -4.66
N PRO A 162 -10.27 3.06 -5.34
CA PRO A 162 -10.30 3.25 -6.78
C PRO A 162 -10.15 4.74 -7.10
N ALA A 163 -9.41 5.05 -8.16
CA ALA A 163 -9.34 6.41 -8.67
C ALA A 163 -10.73 6.90 -9.06
N ARG A 164 -11.02 8.14 -8.70
CA ARG A 164 -12.25 8.79 -9.16
C ARG A 164 -12.24 8.87 -10.68
N GLN A 165 -13.33 8.45 -11.26
CA GLN A 165 -13.53 8.53 -12.70
C GLN A 165 -14.04 9.92 -13.06
N THR A 166 -13.50 10.49 -14.13
CA THR A 166 -13.92 11.77 -14.68
C THR A 166 -15.09 11.55 -15.67
N GLU A 167 -15.70 12.65 -16.17
CA GLU A 167 -16.70 12.57 -17.24
C GLU A 167 -16.22 11.82 -18.49
N GLN A 168 -14.89 11.81 -18.73
CA GLN A 168 -14.27 11.10 -19.85
C GLN A 168 -14.22 9.57 -19.65
N THR A 169 -14.32 9.08 -18.44
CA THR A 169 -14.24 7.65 -18.08
C THR A 169 -15.59 7.07 -17.66
N GLY A 170 -16.63 7.91 -17.56
CA GLY A 170 -17.99 7.52 -17.16
C GLY A 170 -18.24 7.67 -15.66
N LEU A 171 -19.29 8.44 -15.33
CA LEU A 171 -19.72 8.61 -13.94
C LEU A 171 -20.13 7.26 -13.34
N GLY A 172 -19.57 6.93 -12.17
CA GLY A 172 -19.90 5.70 -11.43
C GLY A 172 -19.06 4.47 -11.82
N ALA A 173 -18.05 4.62 -12.69
CA ALA A 173 -17.18 3.51 -13.05
C ALA A 173 -16.33 3.04 -11.84
N ASP A 174 -15.98 3.95 -10.93
CA ASP A 174 -15.36 3.66 -9.64
C ASP A 174 -16.27 2.80 -8.74
N LEU A 175 -17.55 3.14 -8.65
CA LEU A 175 -18.53 2.34 -7.91
C LEU A 175 -18.80 0.98 -8.57
N ALA A 176 -18.84 0.94 -9.91
CA ALA A 176 -18.97 -0.32 -10.63
C ALA A 176 -17.74 -1.22 -10.41
N TRP A 177 -16.55 -0.64 -10.37
CA TRP A 177 -15.33 -1.37 -10.07
C TRP A 177 -15.35 -1.97 -8.64
N VAL A 178 -15.74 -1.18 -7.63
CA VAL A 178 -15.90 -1.65 -6.25
C VAL A 178 -16.92 -2.79 -6.17
N ARG A 179 -18.05 -2.65 -6.85
CA ARG A 179 -19.06 -3.72 -6.93
C ARG A 179 -18.48 -5.00 -7.53
N GLY A 180 -17.72 -4.90 -8.62
CA GLY A 180 -17.04 -6.03 -9.25
C GLY A 180 -16.05 -6.71 -8.30
N VAL A 181 -15.37 -5.98 -7.41
CA VAL A 181 -14.51 -6.56 -6.36
C VAL A 181 -15.33 -7.41 -5.40
N TYR A 182 -16.48 -6.92 -4.92
CA TYR A 182 -17.36 -7.68 -4.03
C TYR A 182 -18.00 -8.91 -4.72
N GLU A 183 -18.24 -8.84 -6.02
CA GLU A 183 -18.78 -9.97 -6.80
C GLU A 183 -17.70 -11.03 -7.09
N ALA A 184 -16.44 -10.65 -7.09
CA ALA A 184 -15.31 -11.55 -7.35
C ALA A 184 -14.79 -12.31 -6.12
N GLY A 185 -15.22 -11.95 -4.91
CA GLY A 185 -14.81 -12.60 -3.65
C GLY A 185 -14.72 -11.69 -2.47
#